data_afc4dd313c4169b9ddb474aedaf5f0b8
#
_entry.id   afc4dd313c4169b9ddb474aedaf5f0b8
#
_cell.length_a   1.000
_cell.length_b   1.000
_cell.length_c   1.000
_cell.angle_alpha   90.00
_cell.angle_beta   90.00
_cell.angle_gamma   90.00
#
_symmetry.space_group_name_H-M   'P 1'
#
loop_
_entity.id
_entity.type
_entity.pdbx_description
1 polymer ?
#
loop_
_entity_poly.entity_id
_entity_poly.type
_entity_poly.pdbx_seq_one_letter_code
_entity_poly.pdbx_strand_id
1 'polypeptide(L)'
;MPLRNQLALLTAGLAAATCLTAAGPAQASTSHACSPSVSIDRFSDALDKTTYDNTVVGNFSALAVDADGSLAALSDRSFLFRLDARTLEPRSVLPLADENGAALDSEGLVVDRDGTYLVSSETEPSVRRYSRTGEILDRLPVPDDLRVAPAGRGRPNGTFEGLTLLPDGRTLVASMEYPLSGDPADTVRFQTWKRHGSHFRLGAQYTYRTDPGLGVPEIRATPDGRLLVLERGFTAGVGNTVRLYLADPRHGMRKTLLTDLVTCPPLGATAKQPQPNPLLDNIEAMTITGRTKNTLRVLLASDDNENPAQTTRFYSMRVRL
;
A
#
# COMPACT_ATOMS: atom_id res chain seq x y z
N MET A 1 -86.46 -15.49 61.44
CA MET A 1 -85.30 -14.99 62.13
C MET A 1 -84.19 -14.87 61.08
N PRO A 2 -83.70 -13.65 60.81
CA PRO A 2 -82.99 -13.42 59.57
C PRO A 2 -81.47 -13.61 59.66
N LEU A 3 -80.93 -14.23 58.63
CA LEU A 3 -79.49 -14.28 58.37
C LEU A 3 -79.00 -12.90 57.88
N ARG A 4 -77.92 -12.45 58.40
CA ARG A 4 -77.18 -11.26 57.89
C ARG A 4 -76.02 -11.71 57.04
N ASN A 5 -76.06 -11.34 55.79
CA ASN A 5 -74.94 -11.45 54.82
C ASN A 5 -73.95 -10.36 55.12
N GLN A 6 -72.68 -10.74 55.29
CA GLN A 6 -71.57 -9.75 55.23
C GLN A 6 -70.84 -9.90 53.87
N LEU A 7 -70.81 -8.79 53.13
CA LEU A 7 -70.05 -8.66 51.92
C LEU A 7 -68.61 -8.25 52.26
N ALA A 8 -67.69 -9.10 51.91
CA ALA A 8 -66.24 -8.71 51.98
C ALA A 8 -65.82 -8.07 50.66
N LEU A 9 -65.39 -6.81 50.73
CA LEU A 9 -64.77 -6.11 49.62
C LEU A 9 -63.27 -6.48 49.53
N LEU A 10 -62.85 -7.13 48.45
CA LEU A 10 -61.46 -7.33 48.09
C LEU A 10 -60.97 -6.13 47.26
N THR A 11 -60.08 -5.30 47.82
CA THR A 11 -59.33 -4.28 47.11
C THR A 11 -58.05 -4.90 46.51
N ALA A 12 -58.04 -5.06 45.18
CA ALA A 12 -56.85 -5.47 44.45
C ALA A 12 -55.93 -4.23 44.23
N GLY A 13 -54.81 -4.19 44.93
CA GLY A 13 -53.78 -3.19 44.72
C GLY A 13 -52.94 -3.55 43.52
N LEU A 14 -52.99 -2.70 42.46
CA LEU A 14 -52.09 -2.79 41.31
C LEU A 14 -50.73 -2.18 41.68
N ALA A 15 -49.70 -2.99 41.87
CA ALA A 15 -48.32 -2.53 42.00
C ALA A 15 -47.73 -2.36 40.58
N ALA A 16 -47.61 -1.14 40.13
CA ALA A 16 -46.89 -0.81 38.88
C ALA A 16 -45.39 -0.88 39.18
N ALA A 17 -44.71 -1.93 38.73
CA ALA A 17 -43.26 -2.03 38.73
C ALA A 17 -42.70 -1.21 37.53
N THR A 18 -42.20 -0.01 37.79
CA THR A 18 -41.44 0.78 36.82
C THR A 18 -40.04 0.18 36.67
N CYS A 19 -39.79 -0.64 35.64
CA CYS A 19 -38.44 -1.01 35.22
C CYS A 19 -37.73 0.22 34.65
N LEU A 20 -36.90 0.86 35.46
CA LEU A 20 -35.88 1.81 34.95
C LEU A 20 -34.80 0.97 34.25
N THR A 21 -34.87 0.84 32.94
CA THR A 21 -33.74 0.41 32.12
C THR A 21 -32.72 1.53 32.12
N ALA A 22 -31.68 1.39 32.94
CA ALA A 22 -30.48 2.23 32.81
C ALA A 22 -29.86 1.96 31.41
N ALA A 23 -30.10 2.84 30.44
CA ALA A 23 -29.32 2.88 29.23
C ALA A 23 -27.88 3.24 29.64
N GLY A 24 -27.02 2.24 29.73
CA GLY A 24 -25.57 2.47 29.84
C GLY A 24 -25.11 3.34 28.65
N PRO A 25 -24.04 4.14 28.81
CA PRO A 25 -23.53 4.93 27.71
C PRO A 25 -23.22 3.99 26.56
N ALA A 26 -23.90 4.19 25.42
CA ALA A 26 -23.57 3.51 24.20
C ALA A 26 -22.09 3.83 23.90
N GLN A 27 -21.20 2.88 24.10
CA GLN A 27 -19.84 2.99 23.58
C GLN A 27 -19.97 3.17 22.08
N ALA A 28 -19.70 4.38 21.60
CA ALA A 28 -19.57 4.62 20.19
C ALA A 28 -18.45 3.69 19.69
N SER A 29 -18.83 2.61 18.99
CA SER A 29 -17.85 1.79 18.27
C SER A 29 -17.19 2.73 17.28
N THR A 30 -15.91 3.04 17.49
CA THR A 30 -15.13 3.83 16.54
C THR A 30 -15.17 3.08 15.22
N SER A 31 -15.89 3.65 14.25
CA SER A 31 -15.95 3.06 12.92
C SER A 31 -14.55 3.06 12.33
N HIS A 32 -14.02 1.91 11.99
CA HIS A 32 -12.74 1.76 11.29
C HIS A 32 -12.88 1.96 9.77
N ALA A 33 -14.06 2.29 9.27
CA ALA A 33 -14.34 2.45 7.86
C ALA A 33 -13.72 3.75 7.32
N CYS A 34 -12.95 3.61 6.23
CA CYS A 34 -12.49 4.71 5.37
C CYS A 34 -13.50 4.96 4.25
N SER A 35 -14.16 3.90 3.77
CA SER A 35 -15.19 3.90 2.73
C SER A 35 -16.07 2.65 2.88
N PRO A 36 -17.11 2.46 2.06
CA PRO A 36 -17.88 1.21 2.04
C PRO A 36 -17.04 -0.04 1.73
N SER A 37 -15.91 0.11 1.03
CA SER A 37 -15.05 -0.98 0.59
C SER A 37 -13.75 -1.12 1.39
N VAL A 38 -13.35 -0.09 2.15
CA VAL A 38 -12.06 -0.05 2.82
C VAL A 38 -12.19 0.31 4.28
N SER A 39 -11.49 -0.43 5.13
CA SER A 39 -11.33 -0.10 6.55
C SER A 39 -9.86 -0.17 6.94
N ILE A 40 -9.48 0.64 7.93
CA ILE A 40 -8.16 0.61 8.55
C ILE A 40 -8.26 -0.06 9.91
N ASP A 41 -7.44 -1.08 10.18
CA ASP A 41 -7.46 -1.79 11.45
C ASP A 41 -6.58 -1.10 12.49
N ARG A 42 -5.39 -0.67 12.08
CA ARG A 42 -4.39 -0.01 12.93
C ARG A 42 -3.31 0.64 12.08
N PHE A 43 -2.52 1.49 12.69
CA PHE A 43 -1.21 1.93 12.19
C PHE A 43 -0.11 1.61 13.23
N SER A 44 1.16 1.74 12.81
CA SER A 44 2.31 1.58 13.68
C SER A 44 3.44 2.51 13.23
N ASP A 45 3.95 3.30 14.17
CA ASP A 45 5.14 4.15 14.01
C ASP A 45 6.36 3.53 14.73
N ALA A 46 6.30 2.23 15.06
CA ALA A 46 7.31 1.58 15.89
C ALA A 46 8.72 1.58 15.26
N LEU A 47 8.81 1.71 13.94
CA LEU A 47 10.08 1.78 13.22
C LEU A 47 10.53 3.22 12.91
N ASP A 48 9.72 4.23 13.24
CA ASP A 48 10.06 5.62 12.94
C ASP A 48 11.37 6.04 13.61
N LYS A 49 12.32 6.51 12.78
CA LYS A 49 13.66 6.96 13.20
C LYS A 49 14.47 5.91 13.98
N THR A 50 14.24 4.63 13.68
CA THR A 50 15.04 3.54 14.24
C THR A 50 16.15 3.12 13.30
N THR A 51 17.10 2.32 13.81
CA THR A 51 18.17 1.70 13.04
C THR A 51 18.25 0.21 13.33
N TYR A 52 18.69 -0.55 12.36
CA TYR A 52 19.01 -1.97 12.49
C TYR A 52 20.34 -2.25 11.81
N ASP A 53 21.26 -2.87 12.52
CA ASP A 53 22.64 -3.16 12.03
C ASP A 53 23.30 -1.92 11.40
N ASN A 54 23.25 -0.78 12.11
CA ASN A 54 23.75 0.54 11.69
C ASN A 54 23.08 1.12 10.42
N THR A 55 21.99 0.54 9.93
CA THR A 55 21.22 1.03 8.77
C THR A 55 19.92 1.67 9.26
N VAL A 56 19.57 2.83 8.72
CA VAL A 56 18.28 3.49 9.00
C VAL A 56 17.14 2.60 8.50
N VAL A 57 16.14 2.33 9.37
CA VAL A 57 14.95 1.55 9.02
C VAL A 57 13.88 2.52 8.59
N GLY A 58 13.73 2.73 7.30
CA GLY A 58 12.80 3.71 6.73
C GLY A 58 12.98 3.82 5.22
N ASN A 59 12.48 4.93 4.65
CA ASN A 59 12.54 5.19 3.21
C ASN A 59 11.89 4.05 2.41
N PHE A 60 10.73 3.55 2.86
CA PHE A 60 10.12 2.35 2.28
C PHE A 60 9.29 2.68 1.04
N SER A 61 9.81 2.31 -0.13
CA SER A 61 9.15 2.44 -1.43
C SER A 61 8.38 1.18 -1.83
N ALA A 62 8.77 -0.02 -1.34
CA ALA A 62 8.00 -1.23 -1.63
C ALA A 62 7.95 -2.24 -0.48
N LEU A 63 6.87 -3.04 -0.49
CA LEU A 63 6.68 -4.19 0.40
C LEU A 63 6.33 -5.44 -0.39
N ALA A 64 6.81 -6.60 0.03
CA ALA A 64 6.39 -7.89 -0.51
C ALA A 64 6.35 -8.96 0.60
N VAL A 65 5.44 -9.93 0.48
CA VAL A 65 5.47 -11.11 1.35
C VAL A 65 6.46 -12.11 0.76
N ASP A 66 7.43 -12.51 1.57
CA ASP A 66 8.44 -13.51 1.18
C ASP A 66 7.88 -14.94 1.29
N ALA A 67 8.56 -15.90 0.65
CA ALA A 67 8.13 -17.30 0.58
C ALA A 67 8.05 -17.98 1.97
N ASP A 68 8.82 -17.51 2.95
CA ASP A 68 8.80 -17.99 4.34
C ASP A 68 7.73 -17.28 5.20
N GLY A 69 6.94 -16.39 4.61
CA GLY A 69 5.92 -15.60 5.29
C GLY A 69 6.44 -14.36 6.00
N SER A 70 7.75 -14.06 5.94
CA SER A 70 8.28 -12.78 6.39
C SER A 70 7.89 -11.65 5.44
N LEU A 71 8.07 -10.41 5.87
CA LEU A 71 7.85 -9.24 5.04
C LEU A 71 9.22 -8.75 4.51
N ALA A 72 9.35 -8.63 3.20
CA ALA A 72 10.44 -7.93 2.56
C ALA A 72 10.03 -6.47 2.38
N ALA A 73 10.84 -5.53 2.85
CA ALA A 73 10.62 -4.09 2.78
C ALA A 73 11.83 -3.45 2.09
N LEU A 74 11.60 -2.86 0.94
CA LEU A 74 12.63 -2.21 0.11
C LEU A 74 12.67 -0.72 0.42
N SER A 75 13.88 -0.22 0.64
CA SER A 75 14.17 1.20 0.81
C SER A 75 14.68 1.79 -0.52
N ASP A 76 14.33 3.04 -0.83
CA ASP A 76 14.91 3.82 -1.94
C ASP A 76 16.45 3.90 -1.84
N ARG A 77 17.00 3.82 -0.62
CA ARG A 77 18.45 3.75 -0.36
C ARG A 77 19.09 2.42 -0.75
N SER A 78 18.36 1.56 -1.47
CA SER A 78 18.82 0.25 -1.95
C SER A 78 19.13 -0.74 -0.83
N PHE A 79 18.37 -0.69 0.25
CA PHE A 79 18.40 -1.70 1.31
C PHE A 79 17.14 -2.54 1.30
N LEU A 80 17.29 -3.85 1.33
CA LEU A 80 16.19 -4.80 1.46
C LEU A 80 16.16 -5.33 2.89
N PHE A 81 15.20 -4.86 3.68
CA PHE A 81 14.96 -5.37 5.02
C PHE A 81 14.07 -6.60 4.98
N ARG A 82 14.34 -7.57 5.85
CA ARG A 82 13.39 -8.63 6.19
C ARG A 82 12.80 -8.33 7.56
N LEU A 83 11.50 -8.15 7.60
CA LEU A 83 10.77 -7.85 8.82
C LEU A 83 9.91 -9.05 9.23
N ASP A 84 9.71 -9.22 10.52
CA ASP A 84 8.67 -10.11 11.03
C ASP A 84 7.29 -9.59 10.60
N ALA A 85 6.51 -10.41 9.91
CA ALA A 85 5.23 -9.96 9.31
C ALA A 85 4.17 -9.56 10.34
N ARG A 86 4.34 -9.90 11.62
CA ARG A 86 3.38 -9.62 12.69
C ARG A 86 3.82 -8.46 13.59
N THR A 87 5.10 -8.45 13.98
CA THR A 87 5.67 -7.43 14.88
C THR A 87 6.30 -6.27 14.14
N LEU A 88 6.62 -6.44 12.85
CA LEU A 88 7.38 -5.53 11.98
C LEU A 88 8.86 -5.40 12.40
N GLU A 89 9.33 -6.14 13.39
CA GLU A 89 10.73 -6.09 13.83
C GLU A 89 11.69 -6.50 12.71
N PRO A 90 12.76 -5.74 12.44
CA PRO A 90 13.80 -6.13 11.49
C PRO A 90 14.52 -7.40 11.93
N ARG A 91 14.75 -8.31 10.97
CA ARG A 91 15.45 -9.59 11.17
C ARG A 91 16.80 -9.63 10.45
N SER A 92 16.87 -8.94 9.31
CA SER A 92 18.10 -8.77 8.53
C SER A 92 17.98 -7.58 7.59
N VAL A 93 19.10 -7.08 7.11
CA VAL A 93 19.21 -6.08 6.06
C VAL A 93 20.20 -6.55 5.00
N LEU A 94 19.86 -6.38 3.73
CA LEU A 94 20.66 -6.76 2.58
C LEU A 94 20.87 -5.51 1.71
N PRO A 95 22.10 -5.02 1.51
CA PRO A 95 22.35 -3.97 0.55
C PRO A 95 22.20 -4.51 -0.88
N LEU A 96 21.55 -3.73 -1.74
CA LEU A 96 21.47 -3.96 -3.17
C LEU A 96 22.32 -2.90 -3.88
N ALA A 97 22.83 -3.24 -5.05
CA ALA A 97 23.63 -2.33 -5.86
C ALA A 97 23.41 -2.59 -7.36
N ASP A 98 23.75 -1.61 -8.17
CA ASP A 98 23.88 -1.78 -9.62
C ASP A 98 25.14 -2.56 -10.00
N GLU A 99 25.37 -2.73 -11.30
CA GLU A 99 26.53 -3.45 -11.86
C GLU A 99 27.88 -2.78 -11.54
N ASN A 100 27.87 -1.53 -11.07
CA ASN A 100 29.05 -0.75 -10.68
C ASN A 100 29.23 -0.66 -9.15
N GLY A 101 28.30 -1.26 -8.37
CA GLY A 101 28.29 -1.18 -6.92
C GLY A 101 27.66 0.10 -6.36
N ALA A 102 26.94 0.88 -7.19
CA ALA A 102 26.23 2.08 -6.78
C ALA A 102 24.79 1.77 -6.31
N ALA A 103 24.24 2.63 -5.46
CA ALA A 103 22.83 2.58 -5.09
C ALA A 103 21.92 2.82 -6.31
N LEU A 104 20.71 2.24 -6.27
CA LEU A 104 19.80 2.14 -7.40
C LEU A 104 18.71 3.20 -7.41
N ASP A 105 18.41 3.84 -6.28
CA ASP A 105 17.11 4.48 -6.09
C ASP A 105 15.99 3.47 -6.38
N SER A 106 15.84 2.53 -5.45
CA SER A 106 15.05 1.31 -5.67
C SER A 106 13.62 1.49 -5.18
N GLU A 107 12.63 1.26 -6.09
CA GLU A 107 11.26 1.67 -5.87
C GLU A 107 10.27 0.49 -5.77
N GLY A 108 10.31 -0.45 -6.68
CA GLY A 108 9.36 -1.57 -6.69
C GLY A 108 9.99 -2.92 -6.37
N LEU A 109 9.22 -3.80 -5.73
CA LEU A 109 9.70 -5.11 -5.28
C LEU A 109 8.71 -6.23 -5.60
N VAL A 110 9.22 -7.30 -6.21
CA VAL A 110 8.54 -8.60 -6.32
C VAL A 110 9.44 -9.70 -5.80
N VAL A 111 8.92 -10.55 -4.93
CA VAL A 111 9.53 -11.85 -4.62
C VAL A 111 9.04 -12.85 -5.65
N ASP A 112 9.95 -13.39 -6.46
CA ASP A 112 9.63 -14.37 -7.49
C ASP A 112 9.43 -15.78 -6.87
N ARG A 113 8.88 -16.70 -7.64
CA ARG A 113 8.55 -18.07 -7.20
C ARG A 113 9.75 -18.88 -6.75
N ASP A 114 10.94 -18.59 -7.29
CA ASP A 114 12.20 -19.23 -6.92
C ASP A 114 12.90 -18.55 -5.76
N GLY A 115 12.24 -17.55 -5.17
CA GLY A 115 12.74 -16.77 -4.05
C GLY A 115 13.68 -15.63 -4.43
N THR A 116 13.99 -15.41 -5.72
CA THR A 116 14.75 -14.25 -6.18
C THR A 116 13.93 -12.97 -6.09
N TYR A 117 14.59 -11.84 -6.10
CA TYR A 117 13.95 -10.52 -6.05
C TYR A 117 13.98 -9.86 -7.42
N LEU A 118 12.85 -9.28 -7.85
CA LEU A 118 12.78 -8.35 -8.96
C LEU A 118 12.61 -6.95 -8.36
N VAL A 119 13.49 -6.03 -8.73
CA VAL A 119 13.55 -4.67 -8.17
C VAL A 119 13.56 -3.66 -9.31
N SER A 120 12.64 -2.69 -9.28
CA SER A 120 12.69 -1.51 -10.16
C SER A 120 13.61 -0.43 -9.60
N SER A 121 14.11 0.42 -10.47
CA SER A 121 14.95 1.57 -10.14
C SER A 121 14.45 2.79 -10.92
N GLU A 122 14.47 3.95 -10.27
CA GLU A 122 13.98 5.20 -10.81
C GLU A 122 15.07 6.01 -11.52
N THR A 123 16.22 6.19 -10.92
CA THR A 123 17.32 7.01 -11.46
C THR A 123 17.75 6.56 -12.85
N GLU A 124 17.83 5.26 -13.08
CA GLU A 124 17.96 4.62 -14.38
C GLU A 124 16.80 3.63 -14.51
N PRO A 125 15.75 3.96 -15.29
CA PRO A 125 14.59 3.08 -15.41
C PRO A 125 15.00 1.67 -15.81
N SER A 126 14.91 0.75 -14.86
CA SER A 126 15.35 -0.62 -15.03
C SER A 126 14.59 -1.55 -14.10
N VAL A 127 14.58 -2.83 -14.43
CA VAL A 127 14.18 -3.90 -13.51
C VAL A 127 15.31 -4.91 -13.49
N ARG A 128 15.87 -5.14 -12.31
CA ARG A 128 16.93 -6.13 -12.08
C ARG A 128 16.41 -7.30 -11.28
N ARG A 129 16.98 -8.47 -11.54
CA ARG A 129 16.73 -9.67 -10.77
C ARG A 129 17.93 -9.94 -9.88
N TYR A 130 17.67 -10.07 -8.59
CA TYR A 130 18.71 -10.34 -7.58
C TYR A 130 18.54 -11.73 -6.97
N SER A 131 19.68 -12.36 -6.65
CA SER A 131 19.71 -13.52 -5.77
C SER A 131 19.29 -13.16 -4.34
N ARG A 132 19.15 -14.18 -3.48
CA ARG A 132 18.90 -13.98 -2.03
C ARG A 132 20.06 -13.33 -1.29
N THR A 133 21.23 -13.25 -1.91
CA THR A 133 22.46 -12.65 -1.38
C THR A 133 22.78 -11.30 -2.01
N GLY A 134 21.90 -10.76 -2.87
CA GLY A 134 22.06 -9.44 -3.49
C GLY A 134 22.87 -9.42 -4.77
N GLU A 135 23.20 -10.59 -5.36
CA GLU A 135 23.89 -10.67 -6.65
C GLU A 135 22.92 -10.44 -7.81
N ILE A 136 23.30 -9.64 -8.80
CA ILE A 136 22.50 -9.43 -10.01
C ILE A 136 22.56 -10.71 -10.85
N LEU A 137 21.39 -11.28 -11.14
CA LEU A 137 21.20 -12.47 -11.96
C LEU A 137 20.74 -12.16 -13.39
N ASP A 138 19.98 -11.08 -13.57
CA ASP A 138 19.42 -10.65 -14.84
C ASP A 138 19.03 -9.19 -14.80
N ARG A 139 18.95 -8.55 -15.97
CA ARG A 139 18.42 -7.22 -16.17
C ARG A 139 17.41 -7.26 -17.31
N LEU A 140 16.19 -6.85 -17.03
CA LEU A 140 15.10 -6.87 -17.99
C LEU A 140 15.28 -5.76 -19.05
N PRO A 141 14.95 -6.04 -20.33
CA PRO A 141 14.99 -5.00 -21.38
C PRO A 141 13.93 -3.93 -21.09
N VAL A 142 14.30 -2.67 -21.28
CA VAL A 142 13.41 -1.51 -21.11
C VAL A 142 13.27 -0.78 -22.45
N PRO A 143 12.04 -0.40 -22.88
CA PRO A 143 11.84 0.40 -24.08
C PRO A 143 12.56 1.75 -23.99
N ASP A 144 13.16 2.20 -25.11
CA ASP A 144 13.94 3.45 -25.13
C ASP A 144 13.12 4.66 -24.71
N ASP A 145 11.84 4.73 -25.09
CA ASP A 145 10.97 5.85 -24.76
C ASP A 145 10.68 6.00 -23.25
N LEU A 146 10.86 4.93 -22.45
CA LEU A 146 10.72 4.99 -20.99
C LEU A 146 11.99 5.44 -20.26
N ARG A 147 13.12 5.55 -20.95
CA ARG A 147 14.37 6.05 -20.36
C ARG A 147 14.25 7.52 -19.99
N VAL A 148 15.09 7.97 -19.07
CA VAL A 148 15.18 9.39 -18.69
C VAL A 148 15.68 10.21 -19.89
N ALA A 149 15.13 11.42 -20.07
CA ALA A 149 15.59 12.37 -21.07
C ALA A 149 17.10 12.71 -20.90
N PRO A 150 17.88 12.92 -21.98
CA PRO A 150 17.46 12.95 -23.38
C PRO A 150 17.45 11.58 -24.08
N ALA A 151 17.79 10.47 -23.40
CA ALA A 151 17.84 9.14 -24.00
C ALA A 151 16.43 8.57 -24.29
N GLY A 152 15.42 9.06 -23.59
CA GLY A 152 14.02 8.73 -23.77
C GLY A 152 13.11 9.91 -23.42
N ARG A 153 11.90 9.63 -22.92
CA ARG A 153 10.90 10.65 -22.59
C ARG A 153 10.54 10.69 -21.10
N GLY A 154 11.15 9.81 -20.28
CA GLY A 154 10.98 9.80 -18.84
C GLY A 154 11.55 11.08 -18.21
N ARG A 155 10.88 11.58 -17.17
CA ARG A 155 11.40 12.69 -16.38
C ARG A 155 12.36 12.14 -15.32
N PRO A 156 13.44 12.85 -14.96
CA PRO A 156 14.24 12.50 -13.79
C PRO A 156 13.37 12.45 -12.54
N ASN A 157 13.60 11.48 -11.69
CA ASN A 157 12.85 11.26 -10.44
C ASN A 157 11.33 11.19 -10.71
N GLY A 158 10.90 10.22 -11.50
CA GLY A 158 9.51 10.03 -11.89
C GLY A 158 9.34 8.94 -12.94
N THR A 159 10.19 7.89 -12.86
CA THR A 159 10.18 6.77 -13.79
C THR A 159 9.58 5.51 -13.18
N PHE A 160 10.29 4.35 -13.18
CA PHE A 160 9.72 3.11 -12.65
C PHE A 160 9.62 3.11 -11.14
N GLU A 161 8.39 3.02 -10.67
CA GLU A 161 7.99 2.90 -9.29
C GLU A 161 7.44 1.50 -9.00
N GLY A 162 6.13 1.36 -8.84
CA GLY A 162 5.49 0.13 -8.46
C GLY A 162 5.77 -1.04 -9.38
N LEU A 163 5.96 -2.22 -8.77
CA LEU A 163 6.27 -3.47 -9.48
C LEU A 163 5.41 -4.62 -8.96
N THR A 164 4.75 -5.36 -9.85
CA THR A 164 3.93 -6.50 -9.45
C THR A 164 3.97 -7.64 -10.46
N LEU A 165 3.89 -8.88 -9.96
CA LEU A 165 3.72 -10.08 -10.79
C LEU A 165 2.23 -10.46 -10.78
N LEU A 166 1.61 -10.60 -11.96
CA LEU A 166 0.22 -11.02 -12.07
C LEU A 166 0.03 -12.46 -11.55
N PRO A 167 -1.19 -12.86 -11.18
CA PRO A 167 -1.47 -14.19 -10.62
C PRO A 167 -1.11 -15.36 -11.54
N ASP A 168 -0.97 -15.12 -12.86
CA ASP A 168 -0.47 -16.10 -13.81
C ASP A 168 1.00 -16.47 -13.54
N GLY A 169 1.71 -15.66 -12.75
CA GLY A 169 3.12 -15.78 -12.42
C GLY A 169 4.04 -15.67 -13.63
N ARG A 170 3.53 -15.13 -14.72
CA ARG A 170 4.23 -14.98 -16.00
C ARG A 170 4.29 -13.55 -16.50
N THR A 171 3.39 -12.69 -16.03
CA THR A 171 3.31 -11.29 -16.46
C THR A 171 3.77 -10.39 -15.32
N LEU A 172 4.93 -9.77 -15.48
CA LEU A 172 5.42 -8.70 -14.63
C LEU A 172 4.89 -7.38 -15.16
N VAL A 173 4.53 -6.46 -14.27
CA VAL A 173 4.03 -5.12 -14.59
C VAL A 173 4.78 -4.12 -13.73
N ALA A 174 5.35 -3.07 -14.34
CA ALA A 174 5.85 -1.89 -13.65
C ALA A 174 5.05 -0.65 -14.05
N SER A 175 4.77 0.23 -13.10
CA SER A 175 4.23 1.57 -13.36
C SER A 175 5.36 2.59 -13.48
N MET A 176 5.21 3.57 -14.39
CA MET A 176 5.92 4.84 -14.24
C MET A 176 5.21 5.64 -13.13
N GLU A 177 5.91 6.51 -12.42
CA GLU A 177 5.25 7.39 -11.43
C GLU A 177 4.46 8.50 -12.14
N TYR A 178 5.11 9.15 -13.12
CA TYR A 178 4.54 10.30 -13.81
C TYR A 178 4.46 10.10 -15.33
N PRO A 179 3.68 10.95 -16.02
CA PRO A 179 3.60 10.94 -17.48
C PRO A 179 4.94 11.19 -18.16
N LEU A 180 5.15 10.51 -19.29
CA LEU A 180 6.28 10.79 -20.16
C LEU A 180 6.15 12.18 -20.83
N SER A 181 7.26 12.79 -21.17
CA SER A 181 7.25 14.01 -21.96
C SER A 181 6.48 13.82 -23.27
N GLY A 182 5.50 14.69 -23.54
CA GLY A 182 4.59 14.61 -24.68
C GLY A 182 3.36 13.73 -24.49
N ASP A 183 3.22 12.99 -23.40
CA ASP A 183 1.97 12.34 -23.04
C ASP A 183 1.02 13.35 -22.34
N PRO A 184 -0.30 13.11 -22.33
CA PRO A 184 -1.23 13.92 -21.52
C PRO A 184 -0.83 13.92 -20.05
N ALA A 185 -1.01 15.05 -19.36
CA ALA A 185 -0.55 15.26 -17.98
C ALA A 185 -1.17 14.32 -16.94
N ASP A 186 -2.21 13.60 -17.31
CA ASP A 186 -2.90 12.60 -16.47
C ASP A 186 -2.66 11.15 -16.94
N THR A 187 -1.70 10.91 -17.86
CA THR A 187 -1.53 9.60 -18.49
C THR A 187 -0.18 8.99 -18.15
N VAL A 188 -0.19 7.98 -17.31
CA VAL A 188 0.99 7.23 -16.87
C VAL A 188 1.10 5.92 -17.67
N ARG A 189 2.32 5.48 -17.96
CA ARG A 189 2.61 4.23 -18.68
C ARG A 189 2.86 3.10 -17.71
N PHE A 190 2.26 1.93 -17.99
CA PHE A 190 2.55 0.68 -17.30
C PHE A 190 3.20 -0.27 -18.31
N GLN A 191 4.46 -0.62 -18.09
CA GLN A 191 5.21 -1.56 -18.92
C GLN A 191 5.00 -2.98 -18.42
N THR A 192 4.81 -3.92 -19.35
CA THR A 192 4.76 -5.34 -19.00
C THR A 192 5.92 -6.13 -19.57
N TRP A 193 6.24 -7.24 -18.91
CA TRP A 193 7.13 -8.27 -19.42
C TRP A 193 6.46 -9.64 -19.31
N LYS A 194 6.73 -10.50 -20.28
CA LYS A 194 6.27 -11.88 -20.28
C LYS A 194 7.42 -12.83 -20.00
N ARG A 195 7.20 -13.78 -19.10
CA ARG A 195 8.18 -14.82 -18.74
C ARG A 195 8.31 -15.85 -19.88
N HIS A 196 9.54 -16.08 -20.28
CA HIS A 196 9.96 -17.12 -21.23
C HIS A 196 11.09 -17.95 -20.59
N GLY A 197 10.77 -19.11 -20.02
CA GLY A 197 11.71 -19.88 -19.21
C GLY A 197 12.12 -19.10 -17.94
N SER A 198 13.42 -18.90 -17.76
CA SER A 198 13.99 -18.12 -16.65
C SER A 198 14.04 -16.61 -16.92
N HIS A 199 13.83 -16.16 -18.16
CA HIS A 199 13.97 -14.75 -18.56
C HIS A 199 12.64 -14.06 -18.79
N PHE A 200 12.66 -12.75 -18.81
CA PHE A 200 11.53 -11.90 -19.17
C PHE A 200 11.78 -11.20 -20.51
N ARG A 201 10.76 -11.09 -21.35
CA ARG A 201 10.77 -10.35 -22.61
C ARG A 201 9.74 -9.24 -22.56
N LEU A 202 10.00 -8.15 -23.27
CA LEU A 202 9.06 -7.04 -23.40
C LEU A 202 7.68 -7.54 -23.83
N GLY A 203 6.67 -7.06 -23.13
CA GLY A 203 5.25 -7.21 -23.42
C GLY A 203 4.60 -5.89 -23.82
N ALA A 204 3.28 -5.84 -23.75
CA ALA A 204 2.51 -4.65 -24.05
C ALA A 204 2.72 -3.54 -23.00
N GLN A 205 2.47 -2.30 -23.39
CA GLN A 205 2.28 -1.18 -22.48
C GLN A 205 0.78 -0.93 -22.32
N TYR A 206 0.39 -0.52 -21.10
CA TYR A 206 -0.92 0.05 -20.81
C TYR A 206 -0.79 1.53 -20.53
N THR A 207 -1.87 2.27 -20.75
CA THR A 207 -2.01 3.65 -20.30
C THR A 207 -2.99 3.68 -19.13
N TYR A 208 -2.60 4.37 -18.06
CA TYR A 208 -3.42 4.56 -16.87
C TYR A 208 -3.65 6.04 -16.66
N ARG A 209 -4.89 6.44 -16.36
CA ARG A 209 -5.21 7.83 -16.08
C ARG A 209 -5.23 8.07 -14.58
N THR A 210 -4.30 8.91 -14.11
CA THR A 210 -4.26 9.38 -12.74
C THR A 210 -5.29 10.48 -12.50
N ASP A 211 -5.57 10.75 -11.24
CA ASP A 211 -6.21 12.00 -10.87
C ASP A 211 -5.24 13.19 -11.08
N PRO A 212 -5.75 14.39 -11.33
CA PRO A 212 -4.90 15.54 -11.59
C PRO A 212 -3.87 15.78 -10.48
N GLY A 213 -2.59 15.86 -10.86
CA GLY A 213 -1.48 16.16 -9.96
C GLY A 213 -1.01 14.99 -9.09
N LEU A 214 -1.56 13.77 -9.28
CA LEU A 214 -1.11 12.58 -8.56
C LEU A 214 -0.20 11.72 -9.43
N GLY A 215 0.82 11.11 -8.80
CA GLY A 215 1.66 10.06 -9.37
C GLY A 215 1.21 8.66 -8.92
N VAL A 216 1.82 7.62 -9.49
CA VAL A 216 1.56 6.20 -9.16
C VAL A 216 2.80 5.60 -8.49
N PRO A 217 2.96 5.71 -7.16
CA PRO A 217 4.12 5.15 -6.47
C PRO A 217 4.05 3.63 -6.36
N GLU A 218 2.87 3.00 -6.29
CA GLU A 218 2.84 1.53 -6.15
C GLU A 218 1.61 0.91 -6.82
N ILE A 219 1.81 -0.30 -7.31
CA ILE A 219 0.77 -1.17 -7.89
C ILE A 219 0.87 -2.57 -7.29
N ARG A 220 -0.26 -3.23 -7.05
CA ARG A 220 -0.27 -4.60 -6.55
C ARG A 220 -1.35 -5.44 -7.22
N ALA A 221 -0.96 -6.57 -7.80
CA ALA A 221 -1.90 -7.49 -8.45
C ALA A 221 -2.83 -8.14 -7.42
N THR A 222 -4.12 -8.10 -7.68
CA THR A 222 -5.13 -8.85 -6.92
C THR A 222 -5.24 -10.29 -7.44
N PRO A 223 -5.78 -11.23 -6.65
CA PRO A 223 -5.88 -12.63 -7.07
C PRO A 223 -6.70 -12.89 -8.33
N ASP A 224 -7.58 -11.97 -8.71
CA ASP A 224 -8.39 -12.04 -9.95
C ASP A 224 -7.76 -11.33 -11.16
N GLY A 225 -6.53 -10.81 -11.00
CA GLY A 225 -5.75 -10.20 -12.06
C GLY A 225 -6.04 -8.72 -12.32
N ARG A 226 -6.85 -8.07 -11.46
CA ARG A 226 -6.93 -6.61 -11.40
C ARG A 226 -5.74 -6.06 -10.61
N LEU A 227 -5.59 -4.75 -10.59
CA LEU A 227 -4.53 -4.07 -9.86
C LEU A 227 -5.12 -3.15 -8.77
N LEU A 228 -4.62 -3.25 -7.56
CA LEU A 228 -4.66 -2.13 -6.63
C LEU A 228 -3.63 -1.13 -7.13
N VAL A 229 -4.02 0.12 -7.24
CA VAL A 229 -3.16 1.23 -7.66
C VAL A 229 -3.20 2.29 -6.58
N LEU A 230 -2.05 2.64 -6.07
CA LEU A 230 -1.89 3.76 -5.16
C LEU A 230 -1.61 5.02 -5.99
N GLU A 231 -2.38 6.07 -5.77
CA GLU A 231 -2.11 7.40 -6.32
C GLU A 231 -1.77 8.35 -5.17
N ARG A 232 -0.68 9.09 -5.30
CA ARG A 232 -0.18 10.01 -4.28
C ARG A 232 0.26 11.33 -4.88
N GLY A 233 0.11 12.39 -4.09
CA GLY A 233 0.66 13.71 -4.38
C GLY A 233 0.84 14.50 -3.10
N PHE A 234 1.75 15.47 -3.12
CA PHE A 234 2.01 16.38 -2.02
C PHE A 234 1.74 17.83 -2.42
N THR A 235 1.06 18.57 -1.55
CA THR A 235 0.81 19.99 -1.73
C THR A 235 1.39 20.75 -0.53
N ALA A 236 2.33 21.65 -0.78
CA ALA A 236 2.97 22.44 0.27
C ALA A 236 1.93 23.21 1.11
N GLY A 237 2.04 23.14 2.44
CA GLY A 237 1.11 23.75 3.38
C GLY A 237 -0.22 23.01 3.59
N VAL A 238 -0.52 22.00 2.76
CA VAL A 238 -1.72 21.15 2.87
C VAL A 238 -1.37 19.73 3.32
N GLY A 239 -0.35 19.13 2.69
CA GLY A 239 0.10 17.76 2.97
C GLY A 239 -0.18 16.79 1.84
N ASN A 240 -0.25 15.50 2.18
CA ASN A 240 -0.40 14.41 1.25
C ASN A 240 -1.86 14.16 0.85
N THR A 241 -2.07 13.86 -0.43
CA THR A 241 -3.26 13.21 -0.96
C THR A 241 -2.90 11.79 -1.31
N VAL A 242 -3.62 10.80 -0.80
CA VAL A 242 -3.36 9.37 -1.05
C VAL A 242 -4.67 8.68 -1.35
N ARG A 243 -4.77 8.08 -2.54
CA ARG A 243 -5.97 7.39 -3.03
C ARG A 243 -5.67 5.97 -3.44
N LEU A 244 -6.55 5.05 -3.08
CA LEU A 244 -6.46 3.66 -3.48
C LEU A 244 -7.52 3.36 -4.54
N TYR A 245 -7.08 2.87 -5.68
CA TYR A 245 -7.93 2.48 -6.81
C TYR A 245 -7.86 0.98 -7.07
N LEU A 246 -8.91 0.46 -7.71
CA LEU A 246 -8.92 -0.84 -8.36
C LEU A 246 -9.00 -0.63 -9.86
N ALA A 247 -7.97 -1.06 -10.61
CA ALA A 247 -7.86 -0.93 -12.06
C ALA A 247 -7.94 -2.30 -12.75
N ASP A 248 -8.58 -2.37 -13.91
CA ASP A 248 -8.70 -3.63 -14.67
C ASP A 248 -7.94 -3.55 -16.00
N PRO A 249 -6.77 -4.25 -16.10
CA PRO A 249 -5.99 -4.29 -17.33
C PRO A 249 -6.74 -4.88 -18.53
N ARG A 250 -7.70 -5.77 -18.30
CA ARG A 250 -8.51 -6.40 -19.35
C ARG A 250 -9.53 -5.45 -19.97
N HIS A 251 -9.83 -4.36 -19.30
CA HIS A 251 -10.79 -3.35 -19.71
C HIS A 251 -10.14 -1.96 -19.86
N GLY A 252 -8.92 -1.91 -20.44
CA GLY A 252 -8.22 -0.67 -20.75
C GLY A 252 -7.85 0.14 -19.52
N MET A 253 -7.46 -0.52 -18.43
CA MET A 253 -7.09 0.11 -17.16
C MET A 253 -8.19 0.97 -16.55
N ARG A 254 -9.48 0.65 -16.81
CA ARG A 254 -10.59 1.32 -16.13
C ARG A 254 -10.43 1.21 -14.62
N LYS A 255 -10.43 2.36 -13.94
CA LYS A 255 -10.25 2.43 -12.49
C LYS A 255 -11.56 2.74 -11.75
N THR A 256 -11.64 2.25 -10.52
CA THR A 256 -12.70 2.56 -9.55
C THR A 256 -12.04 3.00 -8.26
N LEU A 257 -12.42 4.16 -7.72
CA LEU A 257 -11.94 4.62 -6.41
C LEU A 257 -12.47 3.69 -5.32
N LEU A 258 -11.55 3.12 -4.54
CA LEU A 258 -11.89 2.33 -3.36
C LEU A 258 -11.97 3.23 -2.12
N THR A 259 -10.99 4.13 -1.95
CA THR A 259 -11.00 5.12 -0.87
C THR A 259 -10.02 6.27 -1.17
N ASP A 260 -10.33 7.46 -0.67
CA ASP A 260 -9.34 8.49 -0.37
C ASP A 260 -8.96 8.33 1.11
N LEU A 261 -7.67 8.15 1.41
CA LEU A 261 -7.22 7.86 2.78
C LEU A 261 -7.48 9.02 3.75
N VAL A 262 -7.72 10.22 3.25
CA VAL A 262 -8.14 11.37 4.08
C VAL A 262 -9.43 11.08 4.86
N THR A 263 -10.28 10.19 4.35
CA THR A 263 -11.56 9.80 4.97
C THR A 263 -11.41 8.72 6.05
N CYS A 264 -10.22 8.15 6.21
CA CYS A 264 -9.97 7.17 7.25
C CYS A 264 -10.05 7.80 8.65
N PRO A 265 -10.52 7.08 9.68
CA PRO A 265 -10.43 7.55 11.05
C PRO A 265 -8.95 7.72 11.44
N PRO A 266 -8.59 8.80 12.16
CA PRO A 266 -7.20 9.10 12.48
C PRO A 266 -6.56 8.14 13.51
N LEU A 267 -7.34 7.36 14.22
CA LEU A 267 -6.92 6.35 15.19
C LEU A 267 -5.94 6.87 16.26
N GLY A 268 -5.94 8.19 16.53
CA GLY A 268 -5.00 8.81 17.46
C GLY A 268 -3.61 9.11 16.87
N ALA A 269 -3.43 8.97 15.55
CA ALA A 269 -2.19 9.33 14.87
C ALA A 269 -1.88 10.82 15.04
N THR A 270 -0.59 11.15 15.00
CA THR A 270 -0.09 12.53 14.97
C THR A 270 0.73 12.73 13.69
N ALA A 271 0.69 13.94 13.13
CA ALA A 271 1.52 14.33 11.99
C ALA A 271 2.60 15.32 12.45
N LYS A 272 3.80 15.18 11.88
CA LYS A 272 4.95 16.08 12.16
C LYS A 272 4.96 17.31 11.26
N GLN A 273 4.13 17.35 10.23
CA GLN A 273 3.92 18.47 9.30
C GLN A 273 2.43 18.63 9.00
N PRO A 274 1.98 19.73 8.39
CA PRO A 274 0.58 19.88 7.99
C PRO A 274 0.09 18.70 7.15
N GLN A 275 -1.04 18.11 7.56
CA GLN A 275 -1.72 17.03 6.86
C GLN A 275 -3.23 17.21 6.98
N PRO A 276 -4.03 16.92 5.93
CA PRO A 276 -5.49 16.99 6.00
C PRO A 276 -6.09 15.93 6.93
N ASN A 277 -5.36 14.85 7.18
CA ASN A 277 -5.62 13.84 8.21
C ASN A 277 -4.29 13.46 8.87
N PRO A 278 -4.14 13.51 10.20
CA PRO A 278 -2.87 13.22 10.87
C PRO A 278 -2.37 11.78 10.68
N LEU A 279 -3.21 10.89 10.14
CA LEU A 279 -2.81 9.55 9.75
C LEU A 279 -1.91 9.55 8.51
N LEU A 280 -2.07 10.53 7.60
CA LEU A 280 -1.36 10.57 6.32
C LEU A 280 0.12 10.93 6.50
N ASP A 281 0.93 10.30 5.65
CA ASP A 281 2.30 10.67 5.35
C ASP A 281 2.60 10.32 3.88
N ASN A 282 3.85 10.33 3.47
CA ASN A 282 4.31 9.99 2.13
C ASN A 282 4.19 8.48 1.87
N ILE A 283 2.96 7.98 1.68
CA ILE A 283 2.68 6.54 1.51
C ILE A 283 3.06 6.11 0.11
N GLU A 284 4.02 5.19 0.00
CA GLU A 284 4.53 4.68 -1.26
C GLU A 284 4.43 3.16 -1.35
N ALA A 285 4.76 2.46 -0.28
CA ALA A 285 4.80 1.01 -0.28
C ALA A 285 3.43 0.36 -0.04
N MET A 286 3.15 -0.75 -0.74
CA MET A 286 1.92 -1.54 -0.58
C MET A 286 2.18 -3.03 -0.78
N THR A 287 1.53 -3.90 0.02
CA THR A 287 1.47 -5.34 -0.27
C THR A 287 0.18 -5.98 0.23
N ILE A 288 -0.21 -7.12 -0.36
CA ILE A 288 -1.32 -7.95 0.10
C ILE A 288 -0.78 -9.02 1.04
N THR A 289 -1.02 -8.90 2.34
CA THR A 289 -0.53 -9.84 3.36
C THR A 289 -1.46 -11.04 3.60
N GLY A 290 -2.64 -11.05 3.01
CA GLY A 290 -3.56 -12.16 3.12
C GLY A 290 -4.91 -11.87 2.48
N ARG A 291 -5.75 -12.90 2.38
CA ARG A 291 -7.07 -12.79 1.77
C ARG A 291 -8.10 -13.73 2.39
N THR A 292 -9.35 -13.32 2.32
CA THR A 292 -10.53 -14.18 2.43
C THR A 292 -11.22 -14.22 1.07
N LYS A 293 -12.43 -14.82 0.97
CA LYS A 293 -13.17 -14.90 -0.29
C LYS A 293 -13.34 -13.54 -0.98
N ASN A 294 -13.70 -12.50 -0.22
CA ASN A 294 -14.06 -11.17 -0.77
C ASN A 294 -13.28 -10.02 -0.14
N THR A 295 -12.24 -10.30 0.67
CA THR A 295 -11.51 -9.25 1.38
C THR A 295 -10.01 -9.53 1.33
N LEU A 296 -9.25 -8.52 0.96
CA LEU A 296 -7.80 -8.51 1.03
C LEU A 296 -7.35 -7.84 2.33
N ARG A 297 -6.32 -8.37 2.95
CA ARG A 297 -5.53 -7.66 3.97
C ARG A 297 -4.39 -6.98 3.25
N VAL A 298 -4.34 -5.67 3.36
CA VAL A 298 -3.36 -4.82 2.69
C VAL A 298 -2.52 -4.14 3.76
N LEU A 299 -1.21 -4.14 3.58
CA LEU A 299 -0.27 -3.38 4.37
C LEU A 299 0.32 -2.29 3.49
N LEU A 300 0.26 -1.03 3.97
CA LEU A 300 0.96 0.10 3.36
C LEU A 300 2.11 0.52 4.27
N ALA A 301 3.10 1.20 3.71
CA ALA A 301 4.09 1.94 4.48
C ALA A 301 4.39 3.29 3.84
N SER A 302 4.82 4.25 4.66
CA SER A 302 5.32 5.53 4.18
C SER A 302 6.83 5.49 4.03
N ASP A 303 7.30 6.18 3.00
CA ASP A 303 8.66 6.68 2.89
C ASP A 303 8.80 7.95 3.73
N ASP A 304 9.79 8.01 4.60
CA ASP A 304 10.04 9.17 5.43
C ASP A 304 11.19 10.07 4.92
N ASN A 305 11.77 9.73 3.77
CA ASN A 305 12.84 10.49 3.09
C ASN A 305 14.01 10.88 4.01
N GLU A 306 14.23 10.18 5.12
CA GLU A 306 15.10 10.62 6.24
C GLU A 306 14.76 12.03 6.75
N ASN A 307 13.59 12.56 6.41
CA ASN A 307 13.13 13.88 6.77
C ASN A 307 12.56 13.87 8.20
N PRO A 308 13.01 14.74 9.11
CA PRO A 308 12.48 14.79 10.47
C PRO A 308 11.00 15.18 10.55
N ALA A 309 10.45 15.80 9.51
CA ALA A 309 9.03 16.16 9.40
C ALA A 309 8.14 15.03 8.85
N GLN A 310 8.71 13.90 8.44
CA GLN A 310 8.00 12.72 7.94
C GLN A 310 8.18 11.54 8.90
N THR A 311 7.28 10.57 8.79
CA THR A 311 7.17 9.43 9.72
C THR A 311 7.22 8.12 8.96
N THR A 312 8.09 7.19 9.33
CA THR A 312 8.02 5.80 8.90
C THR A 312 6.83 5.14 9.59
N ARG A 313 5.72 5.00 8.85
CA ARG A 313 4.44 4.50 9.37
C ARG A 313 3.91 3.34 8.54
N PHE A 314 3.47 2.30 9.21
CA PHE A 314 2.79 1.16 8.60
C PHE A 314 1.28 1.23 8.86
N TYR A 315 0.48 0.84 7.85
CA TYR A 315 -0.99 0.89 7.89
C TYR A 315 -1.57 -0.49 7.57
N SER A 316 -2.29 -1.09 8.51
CA SER A 316 -2.98 -2.36 8.28
C SER A 316 -4.42 -2.09 7.86
N MET A 317 -4.78 -2.53 6.67
CA MET A 317 -6.08 -2.24 6.05
C MET A 317 -6.78 -3.50 5.56
N ARG A 318 -8.09 -3.40 5.43
CA ARG A 318 -8.93 -4.40 4.74
C ARG A 318 -9.61 -3.76 3.54
N VAL A 319 -9.50 -4.43 2.40
CA VAL A 319 -10.11 -4.00 1.14
C VAL A 319 -11.08 -5.08 0.67
N ARG A 320 -12.35 -4.74 0.53
CA ARG A 320 -13.39 -5.61 -0.01
C ARG A 320 -13.52 -5.38 -1.51
N LEU A 321 -13.39 -6.46 -2.31
CA LEU A 321 -13.47 -6.45 -3.77
C LEU A 321 -14.84 -6.91 -4.28
#